data_9f2480486daec14f86fb74faf3608170
#
_entry.id   9f2480486daec14f86fb74faf3608170
#
_cell.length_a   1.000
_cell.length_b   1.000
_cell.length_c   1.000
_cell.angle_alpha   90.00
_cell.angle_beta   90.00
_cell.angle_gamma   90.00
#
_symmetry.space_group_name_H-M   'P 1'
#
loop_
_entity.id
_entity.type
_entity.pdbx_description
1 polymer ?
#
loop_
_entity_poly.entity_id
_entity_poly.type
_entity_poly.pdbx_seq_one_letter_code
_entity_poly.pdbx_strand_id
1 'polypeptide(L)'
;MRVAALVLTCAIALAPRAAFAENFKPFTLKTLEGDERSLPQVLGGKATLVAFFFPTCQYCNAAFPLVQKIYDANKDRGLAMVWINVIPDEQRLIADWRTSHGYTATILLGSRSVAEDYDLRMTPTHVLLDGKGKVLWKHAGYKPGDEKEIDRRIQQALSKE
;
A
#
# COMPACT_ATOMS: atom_id res chain seq x y z
N MET A 1 -51.46 -43.44 21.86
CA MET A 1 -51.21 -42.36 20.85
C MET A 1 -49.87 -41.71 21.17
N ARG A 2 -48.84 -41.95 20.36
CA ARG A 2 -47.51 -41.35 20.52
C ARG A 2 -47.40 -40.22 19.52
N VAL A 3 -47.26 -38.97 19.99
CA VAL A 3 -47.07 -37.79 19.16
C VAL A 3 -45.57 -37.62 18.98
N ALA A 4 -45.09 -37.82 17.76
CA ALA A 4 -43.71 -37.57 17.41
C ALA A 4 -43.53 -36.06 17.12
N ALA A 5 -42.74 -35.38 17.93
CA ALA A 5 -42.38 -33.99 17.70
C ALA A 5 -41.23 -33.93 16.66
N LEU A 6 -41.52 -33.35 15.51
CA LEU A 6 -40.54 -33.08 14.44
C LEU A 6 -39.77 -31.82 14.80
N VAL A 7 -38.50 -31.94 15.20
CA VAL A 7 -37.61 -30.80 15.44
C VAL A 7 -37.00 -30.39 14.10
N LEU A 8 -37.46 -29.26 13.56
CA LEU A 8 -36.94 -28.66 12.34
C LEU A 8 -35.68 -27.84 12.70
N THR A 9 -34.48 -28.40 12.50
CA THR A 9 -33.23 -27.71 12.66
C THR A 9 -32.99 -26.80 11.46
N CYS A 10 -33.20 -25.50 11.64
CA CYS A 10 -32.87 -24.47 10.64
C CYS A 10 -31.35 -24.24 10.63
N ALA A 11 -30.64 -24.84 9.70
CA ALA A 11 -29.21 -24.56 9.47
C ALA A 11 -29.07 -23.19 8.83
N ILE A 12 -28.69 -22.19 9.62
CA ILE A 12 -28.31 -20.86 9.10
C ILE A 12 -26.97 -21.02 8.42
N ALA A 13 -26.95 -21.09 7.07
CA ALA A 13 -25.75 -21.05 6.29
C ALA A 13 -25.13 -19.63 6.40
N LEU A 14 -24.03 -19.51 7.17
CA LEU A 14 -23.19 -18.32 7.16
C LEU A 14 -22.51 -18.22 5.79
N ALA A 15 -23.13 -17.52 4.85
CA ALA A 15 -22.47 -17.18 3.61
C ALA A 15 -21.22 -16.31 3.91
N PRO A 16 -20.04 -16.62 3.34
CA PRO A 16 -18.87 -15.78 3.51
C PRO A 16 -19.20 -14.39 2.96
N ARG A 17 -19.18 -13.40 3.84
CA ARG A 17 -19.35 -12.00 3.46
C ARG A 17 -18.18 -11.64 2.58
N ALA A 18 -18.39 -11.56 1.27
CA ALA A 18 -17.41 -11.04 0.34
C ALA A 18 -17.07 -9.63 0.85
N ALA A 19 -15.87 -9.47 1.41
CA ALA A 19 -15.35 -8.16 1.74
C ALA A 19 -15.28 -7.43 0.38
N PHE A 20 -16.12 -6.41 0.20
CA PHE A 20 -16.02 -5.52 -0.95
C PHE A 20 -14.62 -4.90 -0.88
N ALA A 21 -13.74 -5.36 -1.76
CA ALA A 21 -12.41 -4.81 -1.82
C ALA A 21 -12.53 -3.41 -2.38
N GLU A 22 -12.19 -2.46 -1.54
CA GLU A 22 -12.24 -1.04 -1.83
C GLU A 22 -11.24 -0.69 -2.92
N ASN A 23 -11.66 0.11 -3.91
CA ASN A 23 -10.71 0.71 -4.86
C ASN A 23 -9.91 1.78 -4.17
N PHE A 24 -8.60 1.83 -4.47
CA PHE A 24 -7.76 2.89 -3.98
C PHE A 24 -8.23 4.23 -4.56
N LYS A 25 -8.35 5.25 -3.71
CA LYS A 25 -8.84 6.57 -4.11
C LYS A 25 -7.94 7.13 -5.23
N PRO A 26 -8.49 7.62 -6.34
CA PRO A 26 -7.70 8.17 -7.42
C PRO A 26 -6.97 9.45 -6.99
N PHE A 27 -5.79 9.68 -7.56
CA PHE A 27 -5.00 10.89 -7.39
C PHE A 27 -4.35 11.31 -8.71
N THR A 28 -3.93 12.57 -8.78
CA THR A 28 -2.95 13.09 -9.74
C THR A 28 -1.98 13.98 -8.95
N LEU A 29 -0.72 13.58 -8.90
CA LEU A 29 0.32 14.23 -8.11
C LEU A 29 1.57 14.44 -8.98
N LYS A 30 2.42 15.40 -8.60
CA LYS A 30 3.71 15.65 -9.28
C LYS A 30 4.79 14.72 -8.77
N THR A 31 5.68 14.29 -9.65
CA THR A 31 6.93 13.63 -9.29
C THR A 31 7.96 14.66 -8.79
N LEU A 32 9.10 14.17 -8.30
CA LEU A 32 10.25 15.03 -7.97
C LEU A 32 10.80 15.78 -9.21
N GLU A 33 10.62 15.20 -10.39
CA GLU A 33 11.05 15.77 -11.68
C GLU A 33 10.04 16.80 -12.22
N GLY A 34 8.87 16.94 -11.59
CA GLY A 34 7.83 17.90 -11.94
C GLY A 34 6.72 17.35 -12.86
N ASP A 35 6.85 16.12 -13.33
CA ASP A 35 5.84 15.46 -14.16
C ASP A 35 4.59 15.11 -13.34
N GLU A 36 3.41 15.28 -13.92
CA GLU A 36 2.18 14.77 -13.32
C GLU A 36 2.04 13.26 -13.54
N ARG A 37 1.63 12.56 -12.49
CA ARG A 37 1.30 11.13 -12.52
C ARG A 37 -0.03 10.89 -11.83
N SER A 38 -0.93 10.23 -12.53
CA SER A 38 -2.19 9.72 -11.97
C SER A 38 -2.02 8.29 -11.46
N LEU A 39 -2.96 7.83 -10.63
CA LEU A 39 -2.95 6.45 -10.13
C LEU A 39 -2.77 5.40 -11.25
N PRO A 40 -3.52 5.40 -12.37
CA PRO A 40 -3.33 4.40 -13.42
C PRO A 40 -1.92 4.38 -14.04
N GLN A 41 -1.24 5.53 -14.08
CA GLN A 41 0.10 5.65 -14.67
C GLN A 41 1.22 5.09 -13.77
N VAL A 42 0.94 4.91 -12.49
CA VAL A 42 1.92 4.38 -11.52
C VAL A 42 1.62 2.94 -11.07
N LEU A 43 0.52 2.36 -11.56
CA LEU A 43 0.21 0.96 -11.27
C LEU A 43 1.23 0.02 -11.93
N GLY A 44 1.71 -0.95 -11.18
CA GLY A 44 2.52 -2.05 -11.69
C GLY A 44 1.67 -3.08 -12.44
N GLY A 45 2.32 -3.89 -13.28
CA GLY A 45 1.62 -4.89 -14.08
C GLY A 45 0.82 -5.91 -13.26
N LYS A 46 1.33 -6.32 -12.09
CA LYS A 46 0.65 -7.27 -11.18
C LYS A 46 0.26 -6.66 -9.84
N ALA A 47 1.13 -5.85 -9.25
CA ALA A 47 0.90 -5.24 -7.96
C ALA A 47 1.62 -3.90 -7.81
N THR A 48 1.11 -3.03 -6.94
CA THR A 48 1.75 -1.76 -6.58
C THR A 48 1.77 -1.62 -5.07
N LEU A 49 2.96 -1.42 -4.50
CA LEU A 49 3.09 -1.03 -3.10
C LEU A 49 3.14 0.50 -3.00
N VAL A 50 2.09 1.08 -2.46
CA VAL A 50 2.05 2.52 -2.12
C VAL A 50 2.46 2.69 -0.67
N ALA A 51 3.34 3.66 -0.38
CA ALA A 51 3.68 4.03 0.99
C ALA A 51 3.55 5.55 1.18
N PHE A 52 2.88 5.94 2.26
CA PHE A 52 2.77 7.34 2.67
C PHE A 52 3.86 7.67 3.69
N PHE A 53 4.58 8.77 3.50
CA PHE A 53 5.77 9.08 4.27
C PHE A 53 6.07 10.60 4.37
N PHE A 54 7.10 10.93 5.12
CA PHE A 54 7.87 12.17 5.03
C PHE A 54 9.34 11.92 5.42
N PRO A 55 10.32 12.70 4.91
CA PRO A 55 11.75 12.39 5.05
C PRO A 55 12.26 12.29 6.49
N THR A 56 11.72 13.09 7.41
CA THR A 56 12.13 13.09 8.82
C THR A 56 11.35 12.09 9.69
N CYS A 57 10.51 11.24 9.09
CA CYS A 57 9.77 10.20 9.78
C CYS A 57 10.70 9.07 10.25
N GLN A 58 10.92 8.95 11.54
CA GLN A 58 11.81 7.94 12.12
C GLN A 58 11.40 6.51 11.74
N TYR A 59 10.13 6.18 11.80
CA TYR A 59 9.62 4.84 11.46
C TYR A 59 9.71 4.56 9.95
N CYS A 60 9.57 5.59 9.10
CA CYS A 60 9.79 5.44 7.66
C CYS A 60 11.26 5.13 7.37
N ASN A 61 12.19 5.85 8.01
CA ASN A 61 13.63 5.62 7.86
C ASN A 61 14.07 4.25 8.38
N ALA A 62 13.35 3.67 9.35
CA ALA A 62 13.59 2.29 9.79
C ALA A 62 13.02 1.24 8.83
N ALA A 63 11.86 1.48 8.22
CA ALA A 63 11.16 0.55 7.34
C ALA A 63 11.74 0.50 5.92
N PHE A 64 12.00 1.66 5.33
CA PHE A 64 12.21 1.82 3.89
C PHE A 64 13.46 1.13 3.33
N PRO A 65 14.60 1.03 4.05
CA PRO A 65 15.73 0.23 3.56
C PRO A 65 15.38 -1.25 3.34
N LEU A 66 14.49 -1.79 4.17
CA LEU A 66 14.04 -3.19 4.06
C LEU A 66 12.98 -3.34 2.97
N VAL A 67 12.05 -2.37 2.86
CA VAL A 67 11.03 -2.33 1.81
C VAL A 67 11.66 -2.14 0.43
N GLN A 68 12.73 -1.33 0.32
CA GLN A 68 13.50 -1.19 -0.93
C GLN A 68 14.11 -2.52 -1.38
N LYS A 69 14.70 -3.30 -0.46
CA LYS A 69 15.25 -4.62 -0.78
C LYS A 69 14.17 -5.57 -1.30
N ILE A 70 12.97 -5.55 -0.69
CA ILE A 70 11.83 -6.34 -1.15
C ILE A 70 11.41 -5.91 -2.56
N TYR A 71 11.37 -4.61 -2.83
CA TYR A 71 11.08 -4.07 -4.16
C TYR A 71 12.10 -4.53 -5.20
N ASP A 72 13.40 -4.36 -4.91
CA ASP A 72 14.48 -4.75 -5.83
C ASP A 72 14.44 -6.22 -6.21
N ALA A 73 14.03 -7.08 -5.28
CA ALA A 73 13.87 -8.51 -5.53
C ALA A 73 12.62 -8.86 -6.37
N ASN A 74 11.66 -7.94 -6.52
CA ASN A 74 10.35 -8.24 -7.11
C ASN A 74 9.94 -7.32 -8.28
N LYS A 75 10.66 -6.23 -8.55
CA LYS A 75 10.32 -5.27 -9.61
C LYS A 75 10.18 -5.91 -10.99
N ASP A 76 11.05 -6.84 -11.33
CA ASP A 76 11.03 -7.54 -12.62
C ASP A 76 9.90 -8.59 -12.71
N ARG A 77 9.21 -8.85 -11.59
CA ARG A 77 8.05 -9.75 -11.51
C ARG A 77 6.71 -9.02 -11.63
N GLY A 78 6.74 -7.70 -11.89
CA GLY A 78 5.55 -6.87 -12.07
C GLY A 78 5.11 -6.09 -10.82
N LEU A 79 6.01 -5.92 -9.82
CA LEU A 79 5.79 -5.03 -8.68
C LEU A 79 6.22 -3.60 -9.04
N ALA A 80 5.33 -2.62 -8.87
CA ALA A 80 5.69 -1.21 -8.78
C ALA A 80 5.77 -0.75 -7.32
N MET A 81 6.55 0.30 -7.06
CA MET A 81 6.63 0.93 -5.75
C MET A 81 6.50 2.45 -5.88
N VAL A 82 5.56 3.01 -5.14
CA VAL A 82 5.22 4.43 -5.16
C VAL A 82 5.22 4.96 -3.74
N TRP A 83 5.96 6.02 -3.49
CA TRP A 83 5.98 6.69 -2.19
C TRP A 83 5.37 8.08 -2.31
N ILE A 84 4.37 8.38 -1.50
CA ILE A 84 3.64 9.65 -1.50
C ILE A 84 4.03 10.42 -0.25
N ASN A 85 4.67 11.58 -0.45
CA ASN A 85 4.93 12.49 0.66
C ASN A 85 3.62 13.11 1.14
N VAL A 86 3.41 13.18 2.47
CA VAL A 86 2.17 13.68 3.09
C VAL A 86 2.36 14.96 3.89
N ILE A 87 3.57 15.51 3.91
CA ILE A 87 3.87 16.81 4.52
C ILE A 87 4.42 17.72 3.42
N PRO A 88 4.07 19.01 3.38
CA PRO A 88 4.63 19.95 2.42
C PRO A 88 6.11 20.25 2.78
N ASP A 89 6.98 19.32 2.40
CA ASP A 89 8.43 19.47 2.49
C ASP A 89 8.99 20.12 1.22
N GLU A 90 10.16 20.72 1.34
CA GLU A 90 10.86 21.21 0.18
C GLU A 90 11.24 20.05 -0.75
N GLN A 91 10.91 20.18 -2.03
CA GLN A 91 11.22 19.16 -3.05
C GLN A 91 12.68 18.72 -3.02
N ARG A 92 13.61 19.68 -2.78
CA ARG A 92 15.04 19.41 -2.64
C ARG A 92 15.35 18.47 -1.47
N LEU A 93 14.73 18.70 -0.30
CA LEU A 93 14.92 17.84 0.87
C LEU A 93 14.52 16.38 0.56
N ILE A 94 13.41 16.19 -0.14
CA ILE A 94 12.94 14.85 -0.52
C ILE A 94 13.89 14.22 -1.55
N ALA A 95 14.39 15.01 -2.52
CA ALA A 95 15.33 14.53 -3.54
C ALA A 95 16.67 14.13 -2.93
N ASP A 96 17.22 14.95 -2.02
CA ASP A 96 18.47 14.67 -1.29
C ASP A 96 18.31 13.41 -0.41
N TRP A 97 17.17 13.28 0.27
CA TRP A 97 16.84 12.10 1.08
C TRP A 97 16.77 10.84 0.21
N ARG A 98 16.07 10.86 -0.94
CA ARG A 98 16.02 9.74 -1.90
C ARG A 98 17.42 9.32 -2.35
N THR A 99 18.22 10.30 -2.75
CA THR A 99 19.57 10.05 -3.30
C THR A 99 20.52 9.49 -2.25
N SER A 100 20.52 10.07 -1.04
CA SER A 100 21.42 9.64 0.05
C SER A 100 21.15 8.21 0.52
N HIS A 101 19.93 7.70 0.36
CA HIS A 101 19.55 6.33 0.72
C HIS A 101 19.55 5.36 -0.47
N GLY A 102 19.78 5.85 -1.71
CA GLY A 102 19.73 5.00 -2.90
C GLY A 102 18.35 4.46 -3.24
N TYR A 103 17.28 5.17 -2.87
CA TYR A 103 15.92 4.72 -3.13
C TYR A 103 15.52 4.91 -4.59
N THR A 104 14.84 3.89 -5.16
CA THR A 104 14.43 3.86 -6.57
C THR A 104 12.92 3.89 -6.78
N ALA A 105 12.13 3.99 -5.70
CA ALA A 105 10.69 4.17 -5.78
C ALA A 105 10.32 5.45 -6.54
N THR A 106 9.18 5.41 -7.24
CA THR A 106 8.56 6.63 -7.75
C THR A 106 8.08 7.48 -6.58
N ILE A 107 8.62 8.68 -6.41
CA ILE A 107 8.20 9.60 -5.34
C ILE A 107 7.23 10.63 -5.92
N LEU A 108 6.09 10.77 -5.24
CA LEU A 108 5.06 11.74 -5.56
C LEU A 108 4.95 12.78 -4.45
N LEU A 109 4.85 14.04 -4.87
CA LEU A 109 4.71 15.19 -3.98
C LEU A 109 3.24 15.34 -3.59
N GLY A 110 2.90 14.87 -2.42
CA GLY A 110 1.60 15.07 -1.81
C GLY A 110 1.57 16.26 -0.85
N SER A 111 0.61 16.25 0.05
CA SER A 111 0.38 17.32 1.03
C SER A 111 -0.41 16.77 2.23
N ARG A 112 -0.70 17.63 3.20
CA ARG A 112 -1.59 17.28 4.32
C ARG A 112 -3.00 16.89 3.86
N SER A 113 -3.52 17.52 2.80
CA SER A 113 -4.81 17.15 2.24
C SER A 113 -4.81 15.71 1.70
N VAL A 114 -3.70 15.21 1.16
CA VAL A 114 -3.55 13.81 0.78
C VAL A 114 -3.65 12.91 2.02
N ALA A 115 -3.01 13.28 3.14
CA ALA A 115 -3.13 12.52 4.37
C ALA A 115 -4.60 12.44 4.88
N GLU A 116 -5.32 13.56 4.81
CA GLU A 116 -6.75 13.64 5.15
C GLU A 116 -7.62 12.81 4.21
N ASP A 117 -7.39 12.93 2.90
CA ASP A 117 -8.10 12.20 1.87
C ASP A 117 -8.04 10.67 2.03
N TYR A 118 -6.93 10.16 2.53
CA TYR A 118 -6.72 8.72 2.75
C TYR A 118 -6.91 8.30 4.21
N ASP A 119 -7.42 9.19 5.08
CA ASP A 119 -7.59 8.97 6.52
C ASP A 119 -6.33 8.35 7.17
N LEU A 120 -5.17 8.98 6.91
CA LEU A 120 -3.91 8.49 7.42
C LEU A 120 -3.75 8.90 8.89
N ARG A 121 -3.56 7.92 9.76
CA ARG A 121 -3.37 8.13 11.21
C ARG A 121 -1.90 8.14 11.61
N MET A 122 -1.04 7.54 10.79
CA MET A 122 0.40 7.45 11.04
C MET A 122 1.18 7.15 9.77
N THR A 123 2.49 7.38 9.83
CA THR A 123 3.45 7.02 8.77
C THR A 123 4.56 6.12 9.33
N PRO A 124 5.10 5.19 8.52
CA PRO A 124 4.61 4.89 7.18
C PRO A 124 3.24 4.22 7.21
N THR A 125 2.38 4.48 6.23
CA THR A 125 1.23 3.62 5.94
C THR A 125 1.47 2.97 4.59
N HIS A 126 1.46 1.64 4.57
CA HIS A 126 1.62 0.84 3.36
C HIS A 126 0.28 0.35 2.84
N VAL A 127 0.05 0.45 1.54
CA VAL A 127 -1.14 -0.08 0.87
C VAL A 127 -0.68 -0.90 -0.34
N LEU A 128 -1.07 -2.17 -0.39
CA LEU A 128 -0.80 -3.03 -1.54
C LEU A 128 -2.03 -3.05 -2.44
N LEU A 129 -1.82 -2.75 -3.70
CA LEU A 129 -2.83 -2.72 -4.74
C LEU A 129 -2.59 -3.85 -5.75
N ASP A 130 -3.66 -4.34 -6.39
CA ASP A 130 -3.52 -5.15 -7.60
C ASP A 130 -3.24 -4.27 -8.84
N GLY A 131 -3.04 -4.89 -10.00
CA GLY A 131 -2.79 -4.19 -11.27
C GLY A 131 -3.93 -3.31 -11.77
N LYS A 132 -5.09 -3.32 -11.10
CA LYS A 132 -6.28 -2.49 -11.41
C LYS A 132 -6.53 -1.40 -10.36
N GLY A 133 -5.68 -1.31 -9.34
CA GLY A 133 -5.82 -0.33 -8.26
C GLY A 133 -6.78 -0.73 -7.14
N LYS A 134 -7.16 -2.01 -7.06
CA LYS A 134 -7.95 -2.55 -5.96
C LYS A 134 -7.07 -2.78 -4.75
N VAL A 135 -7.52 -2.37 -3.57
CA VAL A 135 -6.78 -2.57 -2.31
C VAL A 135 -6.81 -4.05 -1.92
N LEU A 136 -5.63 -4.65 -1.84
CA LEU A 136 -5.42 -6.01 -1.37
C LEU A 136 -5.09 -6.06 0.12
N TRP A 137 -4.39 -5.05 0.62
CA TRP A 137 -3.94 -4.99 2.00
C TRP A 137 -3.51 -3.57 2.39
N LYS A 138 -3.68 -3.22 3.67
CA LYS A 138 -3.25 -1.94 4.25
C LYS A 138 -2.62 -2.20 5.61
N HIS A 139 -1.52 -1.51 5.91
CA HIS A 139 -0.83 -1.55 7.19
C HIS A 139 -0.35 -0.16 7.58
N ALA A 140 -0.69 0.27 8.79
CA ALA A 140 -0.34 1.58 9.31
C ALA A 140 0.73 1.45 10.40
N GLY A 141 1.76 2.29 10.33
CA GLY A 141 2.91 2.26 11.20
C GLY A 141 3.99 1.26 10.76
N TYR A 142 5.02 1.13 11.59
CA TYR A 142 6.09 0.15 11.41
C TYR A 142 6.69 -0.24 12.77
N LYS A 143 6.93 -1.51 12.95
CA LYS A 143 7.77 -2.10 13.99
C LYS A 143 8.68 -3.16 13.37
N PRO A 144 9.85 -3.44 13.96
CA PRO A 144 10.75 -4.48 13.47
C PRO A 144 10.03 -5.82 13.27
N GLY A 145 10.16 -6.41 12.09
CA GLY A 145 9.49 -7.64 11.68
C GLY A 145 8.29 -7.45 10.75
N ASP A 146 7.72 -6.24 10.67
CA ASP A 146 6.59 -5.96 9.76
C ASP A 146 6.99 -6.10 8.28
N GLU A 147 8.29 -5.94 7.94
CA GLU A 147 8.81 -6.17 6.59
C GLU A 147 8.54 -7.59 6.08
N LYS A 148 8.51 -8.58 6.97
CA LYS A 148 8.20 -9.98 6.61
C LYS A 148 6.75 -10.13 6.17
N GLU A 149 5.83 -9.43 6.83
CA GLU A 149 4.42 -9.43 6.45
C GLU A 149 4.22 -8.66 5.13
N ILE A 150 4.90 -7.53 4.93
CA ILE A 150 4.90 -6.79 3.67
C ILE A 150 5.36 -7.71 2.53
N ASP A 151 6.49 -8.39 2.68
CA ASP A 151 7.00 -9.31 1.65
C ASP A 151 6.01 -10.44 1.39
N ARG A 152 5.49 -11.08 2.42
CA ARG A 152 4.49 -12.15 2.29
C ARG A 152 3.26 -11.70 1.50
N ARG A 153 2.75 -10.50 1.74
CA ARG A 153 1.60 -9.93 1.00
C ARG A 153 1.95 -9.66 -0.46
N ILE A 154 3.13 -9.13 -0.71
CA ILE A 154 3.62 -8.93 -2.08
C ILE A 154 3.73 -10.25 -2.83
N GLN A 155 4.35 -11.29 -2.23
CA GLN A 155 4.45 -12.62 -2.85
C GLN A 155 3.07 -13.19 -3.20
N GLN A 156 2.09 -13.05 -2.30
CA GLN A 156 0.71 -13.49 -2.55
C GLN A 156 0.04 -12.71 -3.70
N ALA A 157 0.32 -11.42 -3.84
CA ALA A 157 -0.23 -10.61 -4.92
C ALA A 157 0.41 -10.96 -6.27
N LEU A 158 1.74 -11.20 -6.29
CA LEU A 158 2.49 -11.52 -7.50
C LEU A 158 2.25 -12.96 -8.01
N SER A 159 1.78 -13.87 -7.15
CA SER A 159 1.48 -15.26 -7.51
C SER A 159 0.07 -15.46 -8.09
N LYS A 160 -0.80 -14.46 -8.02
CA LYS A 160 -2.13 -14.51 -8.63
C LYS A 160 -2.01 -14.24 -10.12
N GLU A 161 -2.56 -15.15 -10.93
CA GLU A 161 -2.76 -15.00 -12.38
C GLU A 161 -3.92 -14.04 -12.68
#